data_ec51a3df763dbe019c058b3fa4d03917
#
_entry.id   ec51a3df763dbe019c058b3fa4d03917
#
_cell.length_a   1.000
_cell.length_b   1.000
_cell.length_c   1.000
_cell.angle_alpha   90.00
_cell.angle_beta   90.00
_cell.angle_gamma   90.00
#
_symmetry.space_group_name_H-M   'P 1'
#
loop_
_entity.id
_entity.type
_entity.pdbx_description
1 polymer ?
#
loop_
_entity_poly.entity_id
_entity_poly.type
_entity_poly.pdbx_seq_one_letter_code
_entity_poly.pdbx_strand_id
1 'polypeptide(L)'
;MKHGLEEIPPHVQICDNRGQAEAITPALLEMENRPDAFFAVNDDTAIGILYTAKRMGFRVPEEVSVCGFTNGQRAVACDPMLTTVDQRGVAVGEEAVNILIGQVEGSIPMNEVEKRVIRTKLVVRGTTR
;
A
#
# COMPACT_ATOMS: atom_id res chain seq x y z
N MET A 1 1.56 -17.57 12.58
CA MET A 1 0.95 -16.24 12.29
C MET A 1 -0.42 -16.09 12.95
N LYS A 2 -0.88 -14.86 13.19
CA LYS A 2 -2.07 -14.54 14.01
C LYS A 2 -3.40 -15.06 13.42
N HIS A 3 -3.43 -15.46 12.14
CA HIS A 3 -4.63 -15.89 11.43
C HIS A 3 -4.50 -17.26 10.74
N GLY A 4 -3.49 -18.07 11.09
CA GLY A 4 -3.30 -19.42 10.56
C GLY A 4 -2.89 -19.49 9.08
N LEU A 5 -2.55 -18.36 8.47
CA LEU A 5 -2.03 -18.33 7.10
C LEU A 5 -0.53 -18.61 7.11
N GLU A 6 -0.08 -19.45 6.18
CA GLU A 6 1.34 -19.69 5.96
C GLU A 6 1.91 -18.65 4.99
N GLU A 7 3.14 -18.22 5.25
CA GLU A 7 3.88 -17.39 4.32
C GLU A 7 4.42 -18.28 3.19
N ILE A 8 4.12 -17.92 1.96
CA ILE A 8 4.64 -18.59 0.76
C ILE A 8 5.77 -17.70 0.23
N PRO A 9 7.06 -18.07 0.46
CA PRO A 9 8.19 -17.19 0.14
C PRO A 9 8.20 -16.63 -1.29
N PRO A 10 7.84 -17.41 -2.34
CA PRO A 10 7.77 -16.88 -3.71
C PRO A 10 6.72 -15.77 -3.91
N HIS A 11 5.72 -15.64 -3.04
CA HIS A 11 4.71 -14.58 -3.12
C HIS A 11 5.18 -13.25 -2.49
N VAL A 12 6.26 -13.28 -1.70
CA VAL A 12 6.84 -12.08 -1.09
C VAL A 12 7.93 -11.52 -2.00
N GLN A 13 7.72 -10.33 -2.55
CA GLN A 13 8.61 -9.69 -3.50
C GLN A 13 9.06 -8.32 -3.00
N ILE A 14 10.32 -7.96 -3.27
CA ILE A 14 10.85 -6.63 -3.01
C ILE A 14 10.54 -5.75 -4.22
N CYS A 15 9.58 -4.84 -4.06
CA CYS A 15 9.09 -4.00 -5.13
C CYS A 15 8.47 -2.72 -4.53
N ASP A 16 8.93 -1.55 -4.95
CA ASP A 16 8.52 -0.26 -4.40
C ASP A 16 8.03 0.76 -5.44
N ASN A 17 8.01 0.38 -6.70
CA ASN A 17 7.56 1.23 -7.80
C ASN A 17 6.80 0.46 -8.88
N ARG A 18 6.10 1.21 -9.72
CA ARG A 18 5.26 0.67 -10.79
C ARG A 18 6.02 -0.20 -11.79
N GLY A 19 7.21 0.22 -12.23
CA GLY A 19 7.97 -0.53 -13.24
C GLY A 19 8.41 -1.91 -12.74
N GLN A 20 8.87 -1.99 -11.50
CA GLN A 20 9.19 -3.27 -10.85
C GLN A 20 7.95 -4.15 -10.73
N ALA A 21 6.81 -3.57 -10.31
CA ALA A 21 5.55 -4.29 -10.20
C ALA A 21 5.11 -4.87 -11.56
N GLU A 22 5.17 -4.08 -12.63
CA GLU A 22 4.85 -4.52 -13.99
C GLU A 22 5.76 -5.66 -14.48
N ALA A 23 7.02 -5.67 -14.04
CA ALA A 23 7.99 -6.71 -14.42
C ALA A 23 7.77 -8.04 -13.69
N ILE A 24 7.42 -8.01 -12.38
CA ILE A 24 7.31 -9.23 -11.57
C ILE A 24 5.91 -9.85 -11.58
N THR A 25 4.86 -9.06 -11.76
CA THR A 25 3.47 -9.52 -11.66
C THR A 25 3.13 -10.67 -12.61
N PRO A 26 3.60 -10.70 -13.89
CA PRO A 26 3.32 -11.82 -14.78
C PRO A 26 3.78 -13.16 -14.22
N ALA A 27 5.02 -13.24 -13.73
CA ALA A 27 5.56 -14.48 -13.17
C ALA A 27 4.76 -14.96 -11.94
N LEU A 28 4.27 -14.04 -11.10
CA LEU A 28 3.44 -14.39 -9.94
C LEU A 28 2.06 -14.92 -10.36
N LEU A 29 1.45 -14.33 -11.39
CA LEU A 29 0.13 -14.72 -11.87
C LEU A 29 0.15 -16.01 -12.71
N GLU A 30 1.31 -16.43 -13.25
CA GLU A 30 1.51 -17.66 -14.02
C GLU A 30 1.88 -18.85 -13.13
N MET A 31 2.10 -18.68 -11.82
CA MET A 31 2.37 -19.78 -10.89
C MET A 31 1.17 -20.72 -10.81
N GLU A 32 1.40 -22.03 -10.62
CA GLU A 32 0.36 -23.01 -10.34
C GLU A 32 -0.45 -22.64 -9.08
N ASN A 33 0.24 -22.19 -8.04
CA ASN A 33 -0.34 -21.68 -6.79
C ASN A 33 -0.35 -20.15 -6.75
N ARG A 34 -0.76 -19.51 -7.85
CA ARG A 34 -0.76 -18.04 -7.96
C ARG A 34 -1.53 -17.37 -6.83
N PRO A 35 -1.08 -16.19 -6.37
CA PRO A 35 -1.86 -15.40 -5.43
C PRO A 35 -3.16 -14.90 -6.08
N ASP A 36 -4.25 -14.87 -5.31
CA ASP A 36 -5.54 -14.28 -5.67
C ASP A 36 -5.71 -12.87 -5.10
N ALA A 37 -4.76 -12.41 -4.29
CA ALA A 37 -4.73 -11.07 -3.73
C ALA A 37 -3.29 -10.55 -3.58
N PHE A 38 -3.13 -9.24 -3.79
CA PHE A 38 -1.88 -8.52 -3.61
C PHE A 38 -2.05 -7.36 -2.63
N PHE A 39 -1.14 -7.26 -1.68
CA PHE A 39 -0.94 -6.07 -0.88
C PHE A 39 0.38 -5.41 -1.27
N ALA A 40 0.32 -4.20 -1.79
CA ALA A 40 1.49 -3.47 -2.26
C ALA A 40 1.92 -2.39 -1.25
N VAL A 41 3.22 -2.15 -1.17
CA VAL A 41 3.85 -1.20 -0.25
C VAL A 41 3.40 0.25 -0.46
N ASN A 42 2.95 0.58 -1.67
CA ASN A 42 2.38 1.88 -2.02
C ASN A 42 1.39 1.77 -3.20
N ASP A 43 0.65 2.86 -3.47
CA ASP A 43 -0.37 2.90 -4.53
C ASP A 43 0.25 2.79 -5.93
N ASP A 44 1.47 3.29 -6.15
CA ASP A 44 2.12 3.23 -7.47
C ASP A 44 2.46 1.78 -7.85
N THR A 45 3.00 1.02 -6.92
CA THR A 45 3.22 -0.43 -7.04
C THR A 45 1.89 -1.17 -7.26
N ALA A 46 0.85 -0.87 -6.48
CA ALA A 46 -0.48 -1.48 -6.61
C ALA A 46 -1.09 -1.24 -8.00
N ILE A 47 -0.95 -0.04 -8.54
CA ILE A 47 -1.42 0.32 -9.89
C ILE A 47 -0.66 -0.47 -10.97
N GLY A 48 0.64 -0.70 -10.78
CA GLY A 48 1.42 -1.56 -11.68
C GLY A 48 0.89 -2.99 -11.72
N ILE A 49 0.59 -3.56 -10.54
CA ILE A 49 -0.04 -4.89 -10.43
C ILE A 49 -1.42 -4.89 -11.09
N LEU A 50 -2.28 -3.92 -10.75
CA LEU A 50 -3.64 -3.81 -11.27
C LEU A 50 -3.67 -3.81 -12.80
N TYR A 51 -2.90 -2.92 -13.43
CA TYR A 51 -2.90 -2.84 -14.89
C TYR A 51 -2.24 -4.03 -15.56
N THR A 52 -1.25 -4.64 -14.93
CA THR A 52 -0.64 -5.87 -15.47
C THR A 52 -1.61 -7.03 -15.40
N ALA A 53 -2.29 -7.25 -14.28
CA ALA A 53 -3.32 -8.27 -14.15
C ALA A 53 -4.43 -8.10 -15.21
N LYS A 54 -4.92 -6.87 -15.41
CA LYS A 54 -5.92 -6.56 -16.46
C LYS A 54 -5.40 -6.84 -17.88
N ARG A 55 -4.15 -6.48 -18.20
CA ARG A 55 -3.53 -6.79 -19.51
C ARG A 55 -3.39 -8.30 -19.76
N MET A 56 -3.19 -9.08 -18.70
CA MET A 56 -3.14 -10.54 -18.78
C MET A 56 -4.53 -11.20 -18.85
N GLY A 57 -5.61 -10.40 -18.79
CA GLY A 57 -6.99 -10.87 -18.92
C GLY A 57 -7.66 -11.24 -17.59
N PHE A 58 -7.01 -11.02 -16.45
CA PHE A 58 -7.62 -11.26 -15.15
C PHE A 58 -8.66 -10.19 -14.80
N ARG A 59 -9.78 -10.64 -14.25
CA ARG A 59 -10.83 -9.76 -13.71
C ARG A 59 -10.44 -9.30 -12.31
N VAL A 60 -10.47 -7.99 -12.10
CA VAL A 60 -10.25 -7.36 -10.80
C VAL A 60 -11.54 -6.70 -10.34
N PRO A 61 -12.10 -7.07 -9.19
CA PRO A 61 -11.50 -7.85 -8.09
C PRO A 61 -11.79 -9.36 -8.09
N GLU A 62 -12.54 -9.91 -9.06
CA GLU A 62 -13.14 -11.24 -8.99
C GLU A 62 -12.11 -12.37 -8.95
N GLU A 63 -11.04 -12.27 -9.74
CA GLU A 63 -9.98 -13.29 -9.85
C GLU A 63 -8.71 -12.87 -9.14
N VAL A 64 -8.46 -11.54 -9.06
CA VAL A 64 -7.28 -10.96 -8.40
C VAL A 64 -7.71 -9.69 -7.68
N SER A 65 -7.53 -9.65 -6.38
CA SER A 65 -7.72 -8.45 -5.57
C SER A 65 -6.41 -7.69 -5.40
N VAL A 66 -6.47 -6.34 -5.36
CA VAL A 66 -5.28 -5.50 -5.20
C VAL A 66 -5.55 -4.42 -4.15
N CYS A 67 -4.66 -4.32 -3.17
CA CYS A 67 -4.67 -3.27 -2.15
C CYS A 67 -3.34 -2.52 -2.13
N GLY A 68 -3.40 -1.21 -2.10
CA GLY A 68 -2.24 -0.32 -1.97
C GLY A 68 -2.05 0.25 -0.58
N PHE A 69 -1.14 1.21 -0.49
CA PHE A 69 -0.86 1.98 0.71
C PHE A 69 -0.48 3.41 0.30
N THR A 70 -1.12 4.40 0.85
CA THR A 70 -0.90 5.86 0.77
C THR A 70 -2.21 6.62 0.68
N ASN A 71 -3.19 6.14 -0.13
CA ASN A 71 -4.43 6.84 -0.52
C ASN A 71 -4.13 8.15 -1.26
N GLY A 72 -3.20 8.09 -2.22
CA GLY A 72 -2.86 9.21 -3.08
C GLY A 72 -3.90 9.47 -4.19
N GLN A 73 -3.73 10.57 -4.94
CA GLN A 73 -4.63 10.95 -6.04
C GLN A 73 -4.77 9.86 -7.11
N ARG A 74 -3.72 9.07 -7.35
CA ARG A 74 -3.75 7.98 -8.32
C ARG A 74 -4.71 6.85 -7.94
N ALA A 75 -4.95 6.64 -6.63
CA ALA A 75 -5.87 5.60 -6.17
C ALA A 75 -7.33 5.81 -6.61
N VAL A 76 -7.73 7.05 -6.86
CA VAL A 76 -9.06 7.40 -7.35
C VAL A 76 -9.09 7.66 -8.87
N ALA A 77 -7.91 7.73 -9.50
CA ALA A 77 -7.79 7.98 -10.94
C ALA A 77 -7.64 6.69 -11.78
N CYS A 78 -7.54 5.51 -11.14
CA CYS A 78 -7.50 4.22 -11.82
C CYS A 78 -8.90 3.57 -11.90
N ASP A 79 -9.05 2.61 -12.80
CA ASP A 79 -10.28 1.85 -12.99
C ASP A 79 -10.01 0.34 -12.93
N PRO A 80 -10.66 -0.38 -11.99
CA PRO A 80 -11.47 0.12 -10.87
C PRO A 80 -10.63 0.94 -9.87
N MET A 81 -11.29 1.85 -9.11
CA MET A 81 -10.61 2.64 -8.08
C MET A 81 -9.96 1.76 -7.02
N LEU A 82 -8.73 2.10 -6.64
CA LEU A 82 -7.87 1.29 -5.77
C LEU A 82 -8.32 1.31 -4.30
N THR A 83 -8.53 0.12 -3.74
CA THR A 83 -8.55 -0.08 -2.28
C THR A 83 -7.16 0.17 -1.74
N THR A 84 -7.04 0.99 -0.70
CA THR A 84 -5.73 1.40 -0.18
C THR A 84 -5.82 1.76 1.30
N VAL A 85 -4.68 1.78 1.97
CA VAL A 85 -4.57 2.26 3.34
C VAL A 85 -4.23 3.75 3.32
N ASP A 86 -5.11 4.58 3.86
CA ASP A 86 -4.85 6.00 4.07
C ASP A 86 -3.89 6.19 5.25
N GLN A 87 -2.67 6.61 4.96
CA GLN A 87 -1.63 6.89 5.96
C GLN A 87 -1.80 8.26 6.63
N ARG A 88 -2.79 9.06 6.21
CA ARG A 88 -3.08 10.39 6.77
C ARG A 88 -1.88 11.33 6.73
N GLY A 89 -1.24 11.44 5.57
CA GLY A 89 0.01 12.19 5.39
C GLY A 89 -0.04 13.65 5.89
N VAL A 90 -1.17 14.34 5.74
CA VAL A 90 -1.36 15.70 6.27
C VAL A 90 -1.23 15.70 7.80
N ALA A 91 -1.93 14.79 8.49
CA ALA A 91 -1.85 14.70 9.94
C ALA A 91 -0.44 14.33 10.44
N VAL A 92 0.28 13.48 9.69
CA VAL A 92 1.70 13.18 9.98
C VAL A 92 2.56 14.44 9.86
N GLY A 93 2.35 15.24 8.80
CA GLY A 93 3.07 16.52 8.61
C GLY A 93 2.76 17.52 9.71
N GLU A 94 1.50 17.69 10.07
CA GLU A 94 1.07 18.58 11.17
C GLU A 94 1.73 18.21 12.49
N GLU A 95 1.72 16.92 12.88
CA GLU A 95 2.37 16.46 14.12
C GLU A 95 3.88 16.64 14.08
N ALA A 96 4.53 16.40 12.94
CA ALA A 96 5.96 16.62 12.80
C ALA A 96 6.34 18.10 13.01
N VAL A 97 5.57 19.03 12.45
CA VAL A 97 5.76 20.47 12.64
C VAL A 97 5.48 20.88 14.10
N ASN A 98 4.43 20.34 14.72
CA ASN A 98 4.10 20.62 16.13
C ASN A 98 5.24 20.19 17.06
N ILE A 99 5.83 19.02 16.84
CA ILE A 99 6.99 18.56 17.62
C ILE A 99 8.18 19.50 17.41
N LEU A 100 8.48 19.86 16.16
CA LEU A 100 9.58 20.78 15.86
C LEU A 100 9.40 22.15 16.53
N ILE A 101 8.21 22.73 16.45
CA ILE A 101 7.88 24.00 17.12
C ILE A 101 8.06 23.87 18.62
N GLY A 102 7.52 22.80 19.23
CA GLY A 102 7.66 22.55 20.65
C GLY A 102 9.12 22.42 21.11
N GLN A 103 9.98 21.84 20.27
CA GLN A 103 11.42 21.77 20.56
C GLN A 103 12.08 23.15 20.46
N VAL A 104 11.75 23.94 19.45
CA VAL A 104 12.29 25.30 19.27
C VAL A 104 11.85 26.23 20.41
N GLU A 105 10.61 26.12 20.87
CA GLU A 105 10.04 26.91 21.97
C GLU A 105 10.44 26.37 23.37
N GLY A 106 11.12 25.21 23.43
CA GLY A 106 11.57 24.61 24.69
C GLY A 106 10.50 23.89 25.50
N SER A 107 9.29 23.69 24.94
CA SER A 107 8.23 22.91 25.55
C SER A 107 8.43 21.40 25.42
N ILE A 108 9.21 20.98 24.42
CA ILE A 108 9.68 19.60 24.21
C ILE A 108 11.21 19.59 24.26
N PRO A 109 11.85 18.78 25.13
CA PRO A 109 13.31 18.71 25.20
C PRO A 109 13.93 18.24 23.87
N MET A 110 14.96 18.96 23.41
CA MET A 110 15.68 18.64 22.15
C MET A 110 16.40 17.27 22.17
N ASN A 111 16.72 16.75 23.33
CA ASN A 111 17.45 15.49 23.53
C ASN A 111 16.50 14.30 23.80
N GLU A 112 15.21 14.50 23.80
CA GLU A 112 14.22 13.45 23.98
C GLU A 112 13.57 13.05 22.67
N VAL A 113 13.31 11.75 22.49
CA VAL A 113 12.59 11.22 21.34
C VAL A 113 11.09 11.26 21.62
N GLU A 114 10.41 12.22 21.01
CA GLU A 114 8.95 12.27 21.06
C GLU A 114 8.35 11.33 20.03
N LYS A 115 7.50 10.40 20.47
CA LYS A 115 6.83 9.42 19.60
C LYS A 115 5.35 9.72 19.48
N ARG A 116 4.90 10.09 18.30
CA ARG A 116 3.48 10.23 17.93
C ARG A 116 3.06 9.12 16.98
N VAL A 117 1.92 8.51 17.23
CA VAL A 117 1.39 7.43 16.37
C VAL A 117 0.09 7.89 15.74
N ILE A 118 0.10 8.12 14.44
CA ILE A 118 -1.08 8.44 13.64
C ILE A 118 -1.67 7.13 13.13
N ARG A 119 -2.91 6.83 13.53
CA ARG A 119 -3.60 5.62 13.07
C ARG A 119 -4.01 5.75 11.60
N THR A 120 -3.65 4.77 10.81
CA THR A 120 -4.07 4.64 9.42
C THR A 120 -5.53 4.19 9.32
N LYS A 121 -6.12 4.29 8.11
CA LYS A 121 -7.48 3.84 7.82
C LYS A 121 -7.51 3.08 6.49
N LEU A 122 -8.10 1.89 6.48
CA LEU A 122 -8.40 1.19 5.23
C LEU A 122 -9.55 1.90 4.50
N VAL A 123 -9.34 2.18 3.22
CA VAL A 123 -10.34 2.76 2.30
C VAL A 123 -10.65 1.72 1.24
N VAL A 124 -11.76 1.02 1.41
CA VAL A 124 -12.22 -0.03 0.49
C VAL A 124 -12.84 0.62 -0.74
N ARG A 125 -12.44 0.14 -1.93
CA ARG A 125 -12.94 0.57 -3.25
C ARG A 125 -13.12 -0.64 -4.17
N GLY A 126 -13.00 -0.43 -5.49
CA GLY A 126 -13.34 -1.42 -6.50
C GLY A 126 -12.30 -2.52 -6.75
N THR A 127 -11.10 -2.46 -6.19
CA THR A 127 -10.05 -3.45 -6.46
C THR A 127 -10.00 -4.61 -5.46
N THR A 128 -10.90 -4.65 -4.48
CA THR A 128 -11.04 -5.78 -3.53
C THR A 128 -12.49 -6.21 -3.37
N ARG A 129 -12.66 -7.46 -2.99
CA ARG A 129 -13.95 -8.07 -2.64
C ARG A 129 -14.27 -7.84 -1.17
#